data_5ef72401d55559428f5053d755f051c4
#
_entry.id   5ef72401d55559428f5053d755f051c4
#
_cell.length_a   1.000
_cell.length_b   1.000
_cell.length_c   1.000
_cell.angle_alpha   90.00
_cell.angle_beta   90.00
_cell.angle_gamma   90.00
#
_symmetry.space_group_name_H-M   'P 1'
#
loop_
_entity.id
_entity.type
_entity.pdbx_description
1 polymer ?
#
loop_
_entity_poly.entity_id
_entity_poly.type
_entity_poly.pdbx_seq_one_letter_code
_entity_poly.pdbx_strand_id
1 'polypeptide(L)' 'MKIKMIDPPSGWKYGFPKELPEGIKDKKKWLVENGYPQHEIDSCGDYFYCYCRYWEQEVDE' A
#
# COMPACT_ATOMS: atom_id res chain seq x y z
N MET A 1 -13.54 -15.42 1.85
CA MET A 1 -12.13 -15.25 1.45
C MET A 1 -11.60 -13.96 2.01
N LYS A 2 -10.39 -13.97 2.57
CA LYS A 2 -9.79 -12.77 3.13
C LYS A 2 -8.74 -12.21 2.19
N ILE A 3 -8.73 -10.91 2.01
CA ILE A 3 -7.70 -10.21 1.25
C ILE A 3 -6.94 -9.26 2.18
N LYS A 4 -5.69 -9.00 1.86
CA LYS A 4 -4.86 -8.06 2.59
C LYS A 4 -4.93 -6.71 1.90
N MET A 5 -5.20 -5.66 2.68
CA MET A 5 -5.29 -4.30 2.18
C MET A 5 -4.09 -3.49 2.63
N ILE A 6 -3.68 -2.55 1.82
CA ILE A 6 -2.62 -1.59 2.14
C ILE A 6 -3.12 -0.17 1.90
N ASP A 7 -2.88 0.70 2.88
CA ASP A 7 -3.23 2.13 2.81
C ASP A 7 -2.01 2.96 3.20
N PRO A 8 -1.22 3.41 2.21
CA PRO A 8 -0.06 4.24 2.48
C PRO A 8 -0.45 5.66 2.88
N PRO A 9 0.46 6.44 3.49
CA PRO A 9 0.16 7.82 3.88
C PRO A 9 -0.26 8.66 2.68
N SER A 10 -1.36 9.39 2.83
CA SER A 10 -1.99 10.17 1.75
C SER A 10 -2.45 9.33 0.56
N GLY A 11 -2.59 8.02 0.74
CA GLY A 11 -2.96 7.09 -0.33
C GLY A 11 -4.31 7.42 -0.99
N TRP A 12 -5.23 8.01 -0.25
CA TRP A 12 -6.55 8.38 -0.79
C TRP A 12 -6.45 9.31 -2.02
N LYS A 13 -5.36 10.08 -2.14
CA LYS A 13 -5.12 10.93 -3.29
C LYS A 13 -4.79 10.15 -4.57
N TYR A 14 -4.37 8.90 -4.40
CA TYR A 14 -3.82 8.08 -5.48
C TYR A 14 -4.60 6.79 -5.70
N GLY A 15 -5.81 6.70 -5.14
CA GLY A 15 -6.69 5.55 -5.34
C GLY A 15 -6.50 4.41 -4.33
N PHE A 16 -5.78 4.65 -3.24
CA PHE A 16 -5.66 3.67 -2.17
C PHE A 16 -6.79 3.87 -1.13
N PRO A 17 -7.10 2.88 -0.29
CA PRO A 17 -6.42 1.58 -0.15
C PRO A 17 -6.69 0.63 -1.32
N LYS A 18 -5.75 -0.28 -1.53
CA LYS A 18 -5.85 -1.33 -2.55
C LYS A 18 -5.51 -2.68 -1.95
N GLU A 19 -5.94 -3.74 -2.62
CA GLU A 19 -5.54 -5.09 -2.25
C GLU A 19 -4.05 -5.27 -2.51
N LEU A 20 -3.33 -5.76 -1.50
CA LEU A 20 -1.92 -6.07 -1.61
C LEU A 20 -1.77 -7.55 -1.98
N PRO A 21 -1.27 -7.86 -3.18
CA PRO A 21 -1.08 -9.25 -3.59
C PRO A 21 -0.05 -9.97 -2.71
N GLU A 22 -0.22 -11.28 -2.55
CA GLU A 22 0.76 -12.10 -1.86
C GLU A 22 2.03 -12.22 -2.69
N GLY A 23 3.16 -12.41 -2.02
CA GLY A 23 4.44 -12.64 -2.68
C GLY A 23 5.16 -11.39 -3.16
N ILE A 24 4.65 -10.21 -2.83
CA ILE A 24 5.31 -8.96 -3.19
C ILE A 24 6.56 -8.80 -2.32
N LYS A 25 7.73 -8.76 -2.95
CA LYS A 25 9.01 -8.60 -2.25
C LYS A 25 9.36 -7.15 -2.00
N ASP A 26 9.08 -6.28 -2.98
CA ASP A 26 9.35 -4.85 -2.89
C ASP A 26 8.03 -4.08 -2.94
N LYS A 27 7.50 -3.79 -1.75
CA LYS A 27 6.22 -3.09 -1.63
C LYS A 27 6.29 -1.66 -2.13
N LYS A 28 7.43 -1.00 -1.96
CA LYS A 28 7.61 0.37 -2.44
C LYS A 28 7.52 0.43 -3.96
N LYS A 29 8.19 -0.48 -4.63
CA LYS A 29 8.14 -0.58 -6.09
C LYS A 29 6.71 -0.90 -6.57
N TRP A 30 6.04 -1.84 -5.89
CA TRP A 30 4.66 -2.19 -6.22
C TRP A 30 3.73 -0.98 -6.09
N LEU A 31 3.89 -0.18 -5.04
CA LEU A 31 3.09 1.02 -4.84
C LEU A 31 3.28 2.01 -5.99
N VAL A 32 4.52 2.24 -6.40
CA VAL A 32 4.83 3.15 -7.51
C VAL A 32 4.19 2.66 -8.81
N GLU A 33 4.25 1.36 -9.07
CA GLU A 33 3.63 0.75 -10.25
C GLU A 33 2.10 0.89 -10.24
N ASN A 34 1.52 1.05 -9.05
CA ASN A 34 0.07 1.18 -8.88
C ASN A 34 -0.40 2.63 -8.69
N GLY A 35 0.46 3.59 -8.99
CA GLY A 35 0.08 5.00 -9.04
C GLY A 35 0.50 5.82 -7.83
N TYR A 36 1.19 5.23 -6.85
CA TYR A 36 1.67 5.96 -5.68
C TYR A 36 3.00 6.64 -6.00
N PRO A 37 3.11 7.98 -5.83
CA PRO A 37 4.33 8.69 -6.26
C PRO A 37 5.55 8.33 -5.42
N GLN A 38 6.70 8.24 -6.08
CA GLN A 38 7.97 7.97 -5.43
C GLN A 38 8.32 9.04 -4.40
N HIS A 39 7.99 10.31 -4.66
CA HIS A 39 8.31 11.40 -3.73
C HIS A 39 7.62 11.26 -2.37
N GLU A 40 6.45 10.65 -2.32
CA GLU A 40 5.76 10.39 -1.06
C GLU A 40 6.52 9.35 -0.23
N ILE A 41 7.05 8.34 -0.89
CA ILE A 41 7.88 7.32 -0.24
C ILE A 41 9.15 7.96 0.30
N ASP A 42 9.82 8.77 -0.52
CA ASP A 42 11.08 9.44 -0.16
C ASP A 42 10.89 10.41 1.00
N SER A 43 9.74 11.08 1.06
CA SER A 43 9.41 12.01 2.15
C SER A 43 9.29 11.32 3.51
N CYS A 44 8.87 10.07 3.53
CA CYS A 44 8.76 9.29 4.77
C CYS A 44 10.08 8.63 5.17
N GLY A 45 11.00 8.46 4.21
CA GLY A 45 12.30 7.85 4.47
C GLY A 45 12.19 6.40 4.93
N ASP A 46 13.06 6.01 5.87
CA ASP A 46 13.13 4.63 6.36
C ASP A 46 11.90 4.21 7.16
N TYR A 47 11.12 5.18 7.61
CA TYR A 47 9.92 4.91 8.41
C TYR A 47 8.66 4.79 7.59
N PHE A 48 8.76 4.75 6.27
CA PHE A 48 7.62 4.71 5.37
C PHE A 48 6.62 3.60 5.76
N TYR A 49 7.10 2.39 6.01
CA TYR A 49 6.23 1.26 6.35
C TYR A 49 5.50 1.46 7.68
N CYS A 50 6.06 2.26 8.59
CA CYS A 50 5.40 2.57 9.86
C CYS A 50 4.19 3.48 9.68
N TYR A 51 4.14 4.23 8.59
CA TYR A 51 3.02 5.11 8.29
C TYR A 51 1.96 4.45 7.43
N CYS A 52 2.23 3.26 6.89
CA CYS A 52 1.27 2.50 6.12
C CYS A 52 0.32 1.75 7.05
N ARG A 53 -0.92 1.62 6.64
CA ARG A 53 -1.92 0.83 7.35
C ARG A 53 -2.14 -0.47 6.62
N TYR A 54 -2.26 -1.55 7.38
CA TYR A 54 -2.49 -2.89 6.84
C TYR A 54 -3.63 -3.54 7.62
N TRP A 55 -4.52 -4.22 6.90
CA TRP A 55 -5.57 -5.01 7.54
C TRP A 55 -6.02 -6.10 6.60
N GLU A 56 -6.72 -7.08 7.14
CA GLU A 56 -7.39 -8.10 6.36
C GLU A 56 -8.87 -7.76 6.25
N GLN A 57 -9.42 -7.97 5.07
CA GLN A 57 -10.82 -7.70 4.80
C GLN A 57 -11.50 -8.96 4.28
N GLU A 58 -12.67 -9.28 4.81
CA GLU A 58 -13.48 -10.38 4.31
C GLU A 58 -14.16 -9.95 3.02
N VAL A 59 -14.09 -10.81 2.01
CA VAL A 59 -14.71 -10.55 0.71
C VAL A 59 -15.70 -11.65 0.43
N ASP A 60 -16.94 -11.27 0.13
CA ASP A 60 -17.97 -12.20 -0.32
C ASP A 60 -17.75 -12.50 -1.81
N GLU A 61 -17.85 -13.76 -2.15
CA GLU A 61 -17.78 -14.19 -3.54
C GLU A 61 -19.12 -14.12 -4.26
#